data_a5702ba5f9093f6ecd8ec0ea3a9623a7
#
_entry.id   a5702ba5f9093f6ecd8ec0ea3a9623a7
#
_cell.length_a   1.000
_cell.length_b   1.000
_cell.length_c   1.000
_cell.angle_alpha   90.00
_cell.angle_beta   90.00
_cell.angle_gamma   90.00
#
_symmetry.space_group_name_H-M   'P 1'
#
loop_
_entity.id
_entity.type
_entity.pdbx_description
1 polymer ?
#
loop_
_entity_poly.entity_id
_entity_poly.type
_entity_poly.pdbx_seq_one_letter_code
_entity_poly.pdbx_strand_id
1 'polypeptide(L)'
;CLLVTASIALFLVKKLSPKTNISELVARTRSWWIMAAMFIGAVFISYDISYFFLAFLSFIAFRELYSVLGFREADRRALFWGILAIPIQYYLAYIAWYGAYIIFIPVVMFLLLPLRLVLKGDTHGITKSIALLQWILMLSVFGISHLAYLLSLPELPGFNAGGRGL
;
A
#
# COMPACT_ATOMS: atom_id res chain seq x y z
N CYS A 1 4.06 19.67 3.18
CA CYS A 1 4.99 20.40 4.05
C CYS A 1 6.37 19.73 4.15
N LEU A 2 6.49 18.44 4.53
CA LEU A 2 7.80 17.77 4.72
C LEU A 2 8.71 17.78 3.48
N LEU A 3 8.19 17.53 2.29
CA LEU A 3 9.00 17.58 1.05
C LEU A 3 9.52 18.99 0.73
N VAL A 4 8.72 19.99 0.98
CA VAL A 4 9.12 21.39 0.78
C VAL A 4 10.20 21.78 1.79
N THR A 5 10.03 21.44 3.07
CA THR A 5 11.04 21.71 4.10
C THR A 5 12.35 20.96 3.84
N ALA A 6 12.28 19.69 3.41
CA ALA A 6 13.44 18.92 3.00
C ALA A 6 14.17 19.55 1.80
N SER A 7 13.42 20.03 0.79
CA SER A 7 14.00 20.71 -0.39
C SER A 7 14.67 22.01 -0.02
N ILE A 8 14.07 22.81 0.88
CA ILE A 8 14.65 24.05 1.38
C ILE A 8 15.92 23.77 2.20
N ALA A 9 15.87 22.77 3.08
CA ALA A 9 17.04 22.35 3.87
C ALA A 9 18.21 21.92 2.99
N LEU A 10 17.95 21.12 1.95
CA LEU A 10 18.97 20.70 0.99
C LEU A 10 19.56 21.88 0.21
N PHE A 11 18.71 22.83 -0.18
CA PHE A 11 19.19 24.06 -0.85
C PHE A 11 20.10 24.89 0.06
N LEU A 12 19.73 25.05 1.34
CA LEU A 12 20.54 25.75 2.34
C LEU A 12 21.86 25.04 2.61
N VAL A 13 21.86 23.73 2.79
CA VAL A 13 23.07 22.92 3.00
C VAL A 13 24.01 23.03 1.79
N LYS A 14 23.49 22.96 0.57
CA LYS A 14 24.27 23.14 -0.65
C LYS A 14 24.92 24.51 -0.74
N LYS A 15 24.21 25.54 -0.26
CA LYS A 15 24.72 26.93 -0.26
C LYS A 15 25.77 27.20 0.82
N LEU A 16 25.58 26.59 2.01
CA LEU A 16 26.45 26.84 3.17
C LEU A 16 27.67 25.92 3.21
N SER A 17 27.60 24.72 2.62
CA SER A 17 28.66 23.72 2.68
C SER A 17 28.85 23.00 1.33
N PRO A 18 29.47 23.68 0.33
CA PRO A 18 29.61 23.16 -1.04
C PRO A 18 30.49 21.89 -1.15
N LYS A 19 31.28 21.58 -0.12
CA LYS A 19 32.15 20.39 -0.08
C LYS A 19 31.46 19.11 0.37
N THR A 20 30.23 19.19 0.88
CA THR A 20 29.49 18.00 1.34
C THR A 20 28.85 17.28 0.16
N ASN A 21 29.11 15.98 0.03
CA ASN A 21 28.51 15.16 -1.02
C ASN A 21 27.04 14.86 -0.67
N ILE A 22 26.13 15.70 -1.15
CA ILE A 22 24.67 15.58 -0.93
C ILE A 22 23.94 14.99 -2.14
N SER A 23 24.68 14.46 -3.13
CA SER A 23 24.11 13.92 -4.38
C SER A 23 23.05 12.86 -4.15
N GLU A 24 23.28 11.96 -3.20
CA GLU A 24 22.32 10.92 -2.84
C GLU A 24 21.03 11.49 -2.21
N LEU A 25 21.15 12.48 -1.33
CA LEU A 25 20.01 13.14 -0.71
C LEU A 25 19.16 13.91 -1.74
N VAL A 26 19.83 14.57 -2.68
CA VAL A 26 19.16 15.27 -3.78
C VAL A 26 18.44 14.27 -4.71
N ALA A 27 19.09 13.16 -5.03
CA ALA A 27 18.46 12.11 -5.85
C ALA A 27 17.23 11.52 -5.16
N ARG A 28 17.31 11.22 -3.86
CA ARG A 28 16.17 10.73 -3.06
C ARG A 28 15.03 11.75 -3.03
N THR A 29 15.32 13.02 -2.75
CA THR A 29 14.28 14.07 -2.72
C THR A 29 13.62 14.26 -4.08
N ARG A 30 14.37 14.17 -5.19
CA ARG A 30 13.82 14.19 -6.54
C ARG A 30 12.87 13.00 -6.79
N SER A 31 13.26 11.80 -6.38
CA SER A 31 12.40 10.60 -6.50
C SER A 31 11.10 10.76 -5.70
N TRP A 32 11.16 11.35 -4.50
CA TRP A 32 9.98 11.63 -3.69
C TRP A 32 9.04 12.63 -4.37
N TRP A 33 9.58 13.66 -5.03
CA TRP A 33 8.77 14.62 -5.79
C TRP A 33 8.08 13.96 -6.99
N ILE A 34 8.78 13.07 -7.70
CA ILE A 34 8.20 12.32 -8.83
C ILE A 34 7.06 11.42 -8.32
N MET A 35 7.28 10.69 -7.22
CA MET A 35 6.26 9.85 -6.62
C MET A 35 5.05 10.66 -6.15
N ALA A 36 5.27 11.79 -5.49
CA ALA A 36 4.19 12.68 -5.07
C ALA A 36 3.40 13.25 -6.27
N ALA A 37 4.09 13.66 -7.33
CA ALA A 37 3.45 14.16 -8.54
C ALA A 37 2.62 13.07 -9.25
N MET A 38 3.13 11.83 -9.34
CA MET A 38 2.39 10.70 -9.90
C MET A 38 1.16 10.37 -9.06
N PHE A 39 1.30 10.36 -7.73
CA PHE A 39 0.18 10.09 -6.83
C PHE A 39 -0.91 11.17 -6.95
N ILE A 40 -0.53 12.45 -6.88
CA ILE A 40 -1.46 13.56 -7.05
C ILE A 40 -2.13 13.50 -8.42
N GLY A 41 -1.35 13.31 -9.50
CA GLY A 41 -1.89 13.16 -10.84
C GLY A 41 -2.91 12.04 -10.96
N ALA A 42 -2.60 10.85 -10.43
CA ALA A 42 -3.52 9.71 -10.46
C ALA A 42 -4.84 10.01 -9.72
N VAL A 43 -4.78 10.67 -8.55
CA VAL A 43 -5.97 11.01 -7.76
C VAL A 43 -6.84 12.06 -8.43
N PHE A 44 -6.25 13.02 -9.16
CA PHE A 44 -6.99 14.12 -9.79
C PHE A 44 -7.56 13.80 -11.18
N ILE A 45 -7.08 12.75 -11.88
CA ILE A 45 -7.51 12.45 -13.25
C ILE A 45 -8.90 11.83 -13.26
N SER A 46 -9.15 10.77 -12.52
CA SER A 46 -10.46 10.16 -12.41
C SER A 46 -10.50 9.16 -11.24
N TYR A 47 -11.70 8.97 -10.69
CA TYR A 47 -11.97 8.02 -9.61
C TYR A 47 -11.52 6.59 -9.96
N ASP A 48 -11.89 6.07 -11.13
CA ASP A 48 -11.56 4.71 -11.55
C ASP A 48 -10.05 4.52 -11.75
N ILE A 49 -9.38 5.51 -12.34
CA ILE A 49 -7.92 5.50 -12.52
C ILE A 49 -7.22 5.48 -11.16
N SER A 50 -7.71 6.26 -10.19
CA SER A 50 -7.17 6.27 -8.82
C SER A 50 -7.25 4.90 -8.16
N TYR A 51 -8.37 4.20 -8.31
CA TYR A 51 -8.56 2.86 -7.77
C TYR A 51 -7.59 1.84 -8.39
N PHE A 52 -7.48 1.82 -9.72
CA PHE A 52 -6.54 0.95 -10.41
C PHE A 52 -5.08 1.26 -10.03
N PHE A 53 -4.75 2.54 -9.93
CA PHE A 53 -3.42 2.97 -9.53
C PHE A 53 -3.08 2.52 -8.10
N LEU A 54 -3.98 2.72 -7.14
CA LEU A 54 -3.79 2.29 -5.75
C LEU A 54 -3.75 0.77 -5.62
N ALA A 55 -4.58 0.04 -6.38
CA ALA A 55 -4.54 -1.43 -6.42
C ALA A 55 -3.20 -1.93 -6.98
N PHE A 56 -2.70 -1.31 -8.04
CA PHE A 56 -1.39 -1.61 -8.61
C PHE A 56 -0.25 -1.28 -7.64
N LEU A 57 -0.34 -0.15 -6.94
CA LEU A 57 0.63 0.23 -5.91
C LEU A 57 0.64 -0.78 -4.76
N SER A 58 -0.53 -1.24 -4.30
CA SER A 58 -0.65 -2.30 -3.31
C SER A 58 -0.01 -3.61 -3.77
N PHE A 59 -0.18 -3.97 -5.03
CA PHE A 59 0.45 -5.16 -5.61
C PHE A 59 1.97 -5.05 -5.64
N ILE A 60 2.53 -3.90 -6.06
CA ILE A 60 3.97 -3.65 -6.04
C ILE A 60 4.50 -3.71 -4.61
N ALA A 61 3.84 -3.02 -3.67
CA ALA A 61 4.23 -3.02 -2.26
C ALA A 61 4.19 -4.43 -1.64
N PHE A 62 3.14 -5.20 -1.94
CA PHE A 62 3.03 -6.59 -1.51
C PHE A 62 4.18 -7.45 -2.06
N ARG A 63 4.47 -7.35 -3.35
CA ARG A 63 5.56 -8.08 -4.01
C ARG A 63 6.92 -7.71 -3.41
N GLU A 64 7.17 -6.42 -3.19
CA GLU A 64 8.43 -5.93 -2.65
C GLU A 64 8.65 -6.43 -1.21
N LEU A 65 7.66 -6.26 -0.35
CA LEU A 65 7.72 -6.74 1.04
C LEU A 65 7.91 -8.26 1.10
N TYR A 66 7.23 -8.99 0.23
CA TYR A 66 7.41 -10.43 0.12
C TYR A 66 8.84 -10.80 -0.27
N SER A 67 9.43 -10.11 -1.24
CA SER A 67 10.80 -10.32 -1.71
C SER A 67 11.84 -10.08 -0.60
N VAL A 68 11.65 -9.03 0.20
CA VAL A 68 12.58 -8.65 1.27
C VAL A 68 12.53 -9.61 2.47
N LEU A 69 11.36 -10.16 2.79
CA LEU A 69 11.15 -10.96 4.00
C LEU A 69 11.55 -12.44 3.87
N GLY A 70 11.95 -12.89 2.68
CA GLY A 70 12.55 -14.22 2.46
C GLY A 70 11.65 -15.39 2.86
N PHE A 71 10.50 -15.51 2.21
CA PHE A 71 9.57 -16.64 2.43
C PHE A 71 10.12 -17.96 1.91
N ARG A 72 9.66 -19.05 2.54
CA ARG A 72 9.99 -20.42 2.10
C ARG A 72 9.21 -20.79 0.83
N GLU A 73 9.75 -21.70 0.04
CA GLU A 73 9.03 -22.24 -1.14
C GLU A 73 7.69 -22.89 -0.75
N ALA A 74 7.61 -23.45 0.46
CA ALA A 74 6.38 -24.01 1.01
C ALA A 74 5.23 -23.00 1.09
N ASP A 75 5.52 -21.72 1.24
CA ASP A 75 4.54 -20.65 1.45
C ASP A 75 4.00 -20.04 0.13
N ARG A 76 4.47 -20.50 -1.03
CA ARG A 76 4.05 -19.99 -2.36
C ARG A 76 2.54 -20.06 -2.60
N ARG A 77 1.85 -21.07 -2.05
CA ARG A 77 0.39 -21.15 -2.18
C ARG A 77 -0.33 -20.09 -1.35
N ALA A 78 0.19 -19.79 -0.17
CA ALA A 78 -0.37 -18.72 0.67
C ALA A 78 -0.20 -17.36 0.01
N LEU A 79 0.90 -17.14 -0.73
CA LEU A 79 1.10 -15.97 -1.58
C LEU A 79 0.00 -15.79 -2.62
N PHE A 80 -0.36 -16.86 -3.32
CA PHE A 80 -1.44 -16.80 -4.30
C PHE A 80 -2.73 -16.25 -3.68
N TRP A 81 -3.07 -16.71 -2.47
CA TRP A 81 -4.22 -16.19 -1.73
C TRP A 81 -4.04 -14.73 -1.30
N GLY A 82 -2.82 -14.35 -0.92
CA GLY A 82 -2.48 -12.96 -0.62
C GLY A 82 -2.66 -12.04 -1.83
N ILE A 83 -2.20 -12.46 -3.01
CA ILE A 83 -2.38 -11.71 -4.27
C ILE A 83 -3.87 -11.63 -4.64
N LEU A 84 -4.62 -12.72 -4.46
CA LEU A 84 -6.06 -12.74 -4.73
C LEU A 84 -6.85 -11.84 -3.78
N ALA A 85 -6.34 -11.61 -2.58
CA ALA A 85 -6.96 -10.68 -1.64
C ALA A 85 -6.97 -9.23 -2.13
N ILE A 86 -6.00 -8.82 -2.96
CA ILE A 86 -5.88 -7.45 -3.47
C ILE A 86 -7.14 -7.05 -4.27
N PRO A 87 -7.51 -7.73 -5.37
CA PRO A 87 -8.68 -7.34 -6.14
C PRO A 87 -9.98 -7.42 -5.34
N ILE A 88 -10.10 -8.39 -4.43
CA ILE A 88 -11.29 -8.53 -3.58
C ILE A 88 -11.40 -7.33 -2.64
N GLN A 89 -10.32 -6.95 -1.97
CA GLN A 89 -10.29 -5.79 -1.06
C GLN A 89 -10.65 -4.49 -1.77
N TYR A 90 -10.08 -4.26 -2.96
CA TYR A 90 -10.38 -3.07 -3.76
C TYR A 90 -11.80 -3.09 -4.32
N TYR A 91 -12.33 -4.24 -4.68
CA TYR A 91 -13.74 -4.37 -5.07
C TYR A 91 -14.68 -4.02 -3.91
N LEU A 92 -14.41 -4.52 -2.69
CA LEU A 92 -15.19 -4.16 -1.50
C LEU A 92 -15.13 -2.66 -1.18
N ALA A 93 -13.96 -2.04 -1.37
CA ALA A 93 -13.79 -0.60 -1.24
C ALA A 93 -14.58 0.17 -2.32
N TYR A 94 -14.59 -0.31 -3.56
CA TYR A 94 -15.30 0.30 -4.69
C TYR A 94 -16.82 0.33 -4.50
N ILE A 95 -17.40 -0.79 -4.02
CA ILE A 95 -18.85 -0.85 -3.71
C ILE A 95 -19.21 -0.17 -2.39
N ALA A 96 -18.22 0.42 -1.69
CA ALA A 96 -18.39 1.08 -0.40
C ALA A 96 -19.06 0.22 0.69
N TRP A 97 -18.89 -1.11 0.64
CA TRP A 97 -19.41 -2.02 1.65
C TRP A 97 -18.46 -2.09 2.85
N TYR A 98 -18.54 -1.08 3.70
CA TYR A 98 -17.61 -0.87 4.83
C TYR A 98 -17.48 -2.08 5.75
N GLY A 99 -18.58 -2.74 6.12
CA GLY A 99 -18.56 -3.88 7.04
C GLY A 99 -17.72 -5.05 6.51
N ALA A 100 -17.92 -5.44 5.24
CA ALA A 100 -17.12 -6.48 4.61
C ALA A 100 -15.67 -6.02 4.38
N TYR A 101 -15.49 -4.78 3.95
CA TYR A 101 -14.18 -4.18 3.68
C TYR A 101 -13.25 -4.22 4.89
N ILE A 102 -13.74 -3.79 6.07
CA ILE A 102 -12.91 -3.69 7.28
C ILE A 102 -12.58 -5.06 7.90
N ILE A 103 -13.44 -6.06 7.70
CA ILE A 103 -13.28 -7.41 8.26
C ILE A 103 -12.45 -8.31 7.34
N PHE A 104 -12.45 -8.06 6.04
CA PHE A 104 -11.90 -9.01 5.06
C PHE A 104 -10.42 -9.35 5.31
N ILE A 105 -9.53 -8.38 5.37
CA ILE A 105 -8.09 -8.68 5.60
C ILE A 105 -7.81 -9.04 7.06
N PRO A 106 -8.21 -8.25 8.08
CA PRO A 106 -7.81 -8.56 9.44
C PRO A 106 -8.45 -9.80 10.03
N VAL A 107 -9.61 -10.24 9.55
CA VAL A 107 -10.32 -11.40 10.08
C VAL A 107 -10.37 -12.55 9.07
N VAL A 108 -10.94 -12.36 7.87
CA VAL A 108 -11.14 -13.44 6.91
C VAL A 108 -9.79 -13.97 6.41
N MET A 109 -8.87 -13.11 5.99
CA MET A 109 -7.55 -13.53 5.54
C MET A 109 -6.69 -14.04 6.70
N PHE A 110 -6.83 -13.49 7.90
CA PHE A 110 -6.16 -13.96 9.10
C PHE A 110 -6.56 -15.39 9.49
N LEU A 111 -7.78 -15.81 9.23
CA LEU A 111 -8.25 -17.19 9.45
C LEU A 111 -7.95 -18.11 8.26
N LEU A 112 -8.11 -17.61 7.03
CA LEU A 112 -7.95 -18.40 5.82
C LEU A 112 -6.50 -18.80 5.56
N LEU A 113 -5.54 -17.91 5.77
CA LEU A 113 -4.13 -18.19 5.53
C LEU A 113 -3.58 -19.30 6.44
N PRO A 114 -3.76 -19.26 7.78
CA PRO A 114 -3.37 -20.35 8.66
C PRO A 114 -4.04 -21.67 8.29
N LEU A 115 -5.35 -21.66 8.03
CA LEU A 115 -6.09 -22.83 7.62
C LEU A 115 -5.48 -23.50 6.39
N ARG A 116 -5.13 -22.72 5.39
CA ARG A 116 -4.51 -23.21 4.16
C ARG A 116 -3.10 -23.76 4.37
N LEU A 117 -2.31 -23.13 5.25
CA LEU A 117 -0.97 -23.60 5.57
C LEU A 117 -0.98 -24.89 6.41
N VAL A 118 -1.88 -24.98 7.39
CA VAL A 118 -2.03 -26.19 8.24
C VAL A 118 -2.51 -27.39 7.42
N LEU A 119 -3.48 -27.22 6.53
CA LEU A 119 -3.98 -28.29 5.66
C LEU A 119 -2.91 -28.89 4.74
N LYS A 120 -1.78 -28.23 4.56
CA LYS A 120 -0.64 -28.73 3.78
C LYS A 120 0.22 -29.75 4.56
N GLY A 121 0.12 -29.80 5.88
CA GLY A 121 0.84 -30.75 6.74
C GLY A 121 2.28 -30.36 7.10
N ASP A 122 2.84 -29.31 6.53
CA ASP A 122 4.16 -28.79 6.92
C ASP A 122 4.02 -27.73 8.01
N THR A 123 4.13 -28.15 9.25
CA THR A 123 3.94 -27.27 10.43
C THR A 123 5.21 -26.56 10.89
N HIS A 124 6.37 -26.90 10.32
CA HIS A 124 7.64 -26.33 10.78
C HIS A 124 7.75 -24.84 10.40
N GLY A 125 7.80 -23.95 11.40
CA GLY A 125 7.92 -22.49 11.20
C GLY A 125 6.66 -21.81 10.61
N ILE A 126 5.51 -22.46 10.62
CA ILE A 126 4.25 -21.98 10.06
C ILE A 126 3.80 -20.65 10.70
N THR A 127 3.99 -20.54 12.03
CA THR A 127 3.60 -19.32 12.78
C THR A 127 4.32 -18.07 12.26
N LYS A 128 5.61 -18.21 11.95
CA LYS A 128 6.40 -17.10 11.37
C LYS A 128 5.87 -16.70 9.99
N SER A 129 5.59 -17.67 9.14
CA SER A 129 5.05 -17.43 7.80
C SER A 129 3.68 -16.77 7.84
N ILE A 130 2.79 -17.22 8.73
CA ILE A 130 1.46 -16.62 8.94
C ILE A 130 1.60 -15.16 9.40
N ALA A 131 2.41 -14.93 10.43
CA ALA A 131 2.62 -13.59 10.97
C ALA A 131 3.16 -12.64 9.91
N LEU A 132 4.17 -13.05 9.13
CA LEU A 132 4.74 -12.25 8.07
C LEU A 132 3.74 -11.95 6.94
N LEU A 133 2.99 -12.95 6.48
CA LEU A 133 1.98 -12.77 5.43
C LEU A 133 0.87 -11.81 5.88
N GLN A 134 0.37 -12.00 7.12
CA GLN A 134 -0.64 -11.12 7.66
C GLN A 134 -0.12 -9.69 7.79
N TRP A 135 1.11 -9.51 8.26
CA TRP A 135 1.75 -8.21 8.39
C TRP A 135 1.90 -7.51 7.04
N ILE A 136 2.33 -8.25 6.00
CA ILE A 136 2.40 -7.71 4.64
C ILE A 136 1.02 -7.28 4.15
N LEU A 137 0.00 -8.12 4.29
CA LEU A 137 -1.37 -7.78 3.86
C LEU A 137 -1.91 -6.55 4.57
N MET A 138 -1.67 -6.44 5.86
CA MET A 138 -2.10 -5.27 6.64
C MET A 138 -1.42 -3.99 6.18
N LEU A 139 -0.11 -4.03 5.91
CA LEU A 139 0.62 -2.83 5.50
C LEU A 139 0.39 -2.46 4.03
N SER A 140 0.52 -3.44 3.11
CA SER A 140 0.50 -3.15 1.68
C SER A 140 -0.91 -3.08 1.09
N VAL A 141 -1.83 -3.94 1.53
CA VAL A 141 -3.16 -4.00 0.93
C VAL A 141 -4.18 -3.24 1.76
N PHE A 142 -4.32 -3.58 3.04
CA PHE A 142 -5.29 -2.93 3.91
C PHE A 142 -4.97 -1.44 4.12
N GLY A 143 -3.71 -1.10 4.43
CA GLY A 143 -3.28 0.28 4.62
C GLY A 143 -3.48 1.15 3.38
N ILE A 144 -3.03 0.69 2.21
CA ILE A 144 -3.16 1.48 0.96
C ILE A 144 -4.60 1.54 0.49
N SER A 145 -5.38 0.45 0.64
CA SER A 145 -6.80 0.44 0.25
C SER A 145 -7.67 1.41 1.06
N HIS A 146 -7.26 1.83 2.26
CA HIS A 146 -7.95 2.89 3.00
C HIS A 146 -7.94 4.22 2.26
N LEU A 147 -6.86 4.54 1.53
CA LEU A 147 -6.83 5.72 0.67
C LEU A 147 -7.88 5.61 -0.45
N ALA A 148 -8.00 4.41 -1.06
CA ALA A 148 -9.03 4.17 -2.05
C ALA A 148 -10.44 4.25 -1.46
N TYR A 149 -10.64 3.72 -0.25
CA TYR A 149 -11.94 3.82 0.43
C TYR A 149 -12.31 5.28 0.75
N LEU A 150 -11.35 6.12 1.15
CA LEU A 150 -11.60 7.54 1.37
C LEU A 150 -12.10 8.27 0.12
N LEU A 151 -11.64 7.85 -1.06
CA LEU A 151 -12.14 8.40 -2.34
C LEU A 151 -13.59 7.98 -2.65
N SER A 152 -14.08 6.89 -2.04
CA SER A 152 -15.47 6.43 -2.23
C SER A 152 -16.48 7.11 -1.33
N LEU A 153 -16.02 7.86 -0.32
CA LEU A 153 -16.92 8.55 0.61
C LEU A 153 -17.69 9.67 -0.11
N PRO A 154 -18.97 9.86 0.23
CA PRO A 154 -19.74 10.99 -0.30
C PRO A 154 -19.13 12.30 0.18
N GLU A 155 -19.31 13.36 -0.64
CA GLU A 155 -18.85 14.69 -0.28
C GLU A 155 -19.46 15.14 1.06
N LEU A 156 -18.60 15.56 1.98
CA LEU A 156 -19.07 16.19 3.20
C LEU A 156 -19.56 17.61 2.86
N PRO A 157 -20.75 18.03 3.31
CA PRO A 157 -21.24 19.38 3.06
C PRO A 157 -20.24 20.41 3.59
N GLY A 158 -19.64 21.19 2.67
CA GLY A 158 -18.63 22.21 2.94
C GLY A 158 -17.17 21.80 2.70
N PHE A 159 -16.91 20.57 2.25
CA PHE A 159 -15.58 20.10 1.89
C PHE A 159 -15.61 19.45 0.51
N ASN A 160 -15.14 20.14 -0.52
CA ASN A 160 -14.98 19.59 -1.89
C ASN A 160 -13.75 18.67 -1.92
N ALA A 161 -13.76 17.61 -1.16
CA ALA A 161 -12.74 16.57 -1.21
C ALA A 161 -13.33 15.39 -1.97
N GLY A 162 -13.20 15.47 -3.29
CA GLY A 162 -13.27 14.41 -4.27
C GLY A 162 -13.95 13.10 -3.88
N GLY A 163 -15.26 13.11 -3.73
CA GLY A 163 -16.06 11.91 -3.76
C GLY A 163 -16.47 11.56 -5.20
N ARG A 164 -17.38 10.61 -5.38
CA ARG A 164 -17.96 10.18 -6.67
C ARG A 164 -18.53 11.31 -7.55
N GLY A 165 -18.32 12.55 -7.21
CA GLY A 165 -18.78 13.74 -7.91
C GLY A 165 -17.70 14.53 -8.66
N LEU A 166 -16.47 13.99 -8.82
CA LEU A 166 -15.46 14.57 -9.70
C LEU A 166 -15.53 13.98 -11.10
#